data_df113284b11e1a03d5cde896d75326fe
#
_entry.id   df113284b11e1a03d5cde896d75326fe
#
_cell.length_a   1.000
_cell.length_b   1.000
_cell.length_c   1.000
_cell.angle_alpha   90.00
_cell.angle_beta   90.00
_cell.angle_gamma   90.00
#
_symmetry.space_group_name_H-M   'P 1'
#
loop_
_entity.id
_entity.type
_entity.pdbx_description
1 polymer ?
#
loop_
_entity_poly.entity_id
_entity_poly.type
_entity_poly.pdbx_seq_one_letter_code
_entity_poly.pdbx_strand_id
1 'polypeptide(L)'
;MQNDNIKSMKLYNFIDRVYNELRELGKATSGPLSVNELSSFDQLHYHGTQAIDFAIKKLNINHKSKILEIGSGLGGPARYLAKKTGANITAVELQEDHHDAAVYLTKRCNLDSKVEHICGDFLQLEFPKNHYTVLVSWLALYHIPNRKKLLNNCIDILKPDGHFYVEDFAFFKPFDDN
;
A
#
# COMPACT_ATOMS: atom_id res chain seq x y z
N MET A 1 -7.01 14.54 23.61
CA MET A 1 -6.89 15.38 22.40
C MET A 1 -6.39 14.48 21.29
N GLN A 2 -7.26 14.08 20.35
CA GLN A 2 -6.84 13.32 19.18
C GLN A 2 -6.01 14.25 18.30
N ASN A 3 -4.78 13.85 18.02
CA ASN A 3 -3.87 14.63 17.20
C ASN A 3 -4.30 14.59 15.73
N ASP A 4 -5.21 15.48 15.33
CA ASP A 4 -5.55 15.70 13.91
C ASP A 4 -4.33 16.20 13.09
N ASN A 5 -3.25 16.53 13.78
CA ASN A 5 -2.00 17.00 13.16
C ASN A 5 -1.28 15.96 12.29
N ILE A 6 -1.45 14.66 12.57
CA ILE A 6 -0.78 13.61 11.76
C ILE A 6 -1.32 13.60 10.31
N LYS A 7 -2.60 13.92 10.12
CA LYS A 7 -3.23 13.94 8.80
C LYS A 7 -2.79 15.11 7.92
N SER A 8 -2.35 16.19 8.54
CA SER A 8 -1.82 17.38 7.85
C SER A 8 -0.30 17.37 7.72
N MET A 9 0.40 16.44 8.38
CA MET A 9 1.84 16.27 8.25
C MET A 9 2.14 15.51 6.97
N LYS A 10 2.99 16.08 6.11
CA LYS A 10 3.67 15.29 5.09
C LYS A 10 4.64 14.35 5.78
N LEU A 11 4.24 13.10 5.97
CA LEU A 11 5.07 12.08 6.59
C LEU A 11 6.31 11.76 5.75
N TYR A 12 6.20 11.93 4.43
CA TYR A 12 7.28 11.70 3.48
C TYR A 12 7.43 12.92 2.56
N ASN A 13 8.52 13.65 2.73
CA ASN A 13 8.76 14.93 2.01
C ASN A 13 9.59 14.76 0.72
N PHE A 14 9.80 13.52 0.24
CA PHE A 14 10.81 13.24 -0.78
C PHE A 14 10.22 12.65 -2.07
N ILE A 15 9.08 13.14 -2.52
CA ILE A 15 8.49 12.70 -3.79
C ILE A 15 9.44 12.96 -4.97
N ASP A 16 10.26 14.01 -4.90
CA ASP A 16 11.28 14.32 -5.91
C ASP A 16 12.30 13.18 -6.09
N ARG A 17 12.49 12.35 -5.07
CA ARG A 17 13.34 11.15 -5.17
C ARG A 17 12.84 10.22 -6.28
N VAL A 18 11.53 10.00 -6.39
CA VAL A 18 10.94 9.15 -7.43
C VAL A 18 11.34 9.63 -8.82
N TYR A 19 11.24 10.94 -9.05
CA TYR A 19 11.59 11.52 -10.35
C TYR A 19 13.10 11.53 -10.62
N ASN A 20 13.92 11.59 -9.56
CA ASN A 20 15.37 11.45 -9.68
C ASN A 20 15.76 10.02 -10.08
N GLU A 21 15.20 9.00 -9.40
CA GLU A 21 15.41 7.60 -9.76
C GLU A 21 14.98 7.31 -11.21
N LEU A 22 13.84 7.85 -11.65
CA LEU A 22 13.41 7.70 -13.04
C LEU A 22 14.37 8.36 -14.04
N ARG A 23 14.98 9.50 -13.68
CA ARG A 23 16.00 10.16 -14.50
C ARG A 23 17.27 9.32 -14.61
N GLU A 24 17.73 8.74 -13.50
CA GLU A 24 18.88 7.85 -13.47
C GLU A 24 18.67 6.59 -14.33
N LEU A 25 17.42 6.08 -14.36
CA LEU A 25 17.01 4.99 -15.25
C LEU A 25 16.86 5.43 -16.72
N GLY A 26 17.08 6.70 -17.06
CA GLY A 26 16.87 7.24 -18.39
C GLY A 26 15.39 7.29 -18.83
N LYS A 27 14.45 7.25 -17.88
CA LYS A 27 13.00 7.13 -18.13
C LYS A 27 12.17 8.27 -17.52
N ALA A 28 12.78 9.41 -17.31
CA ALA A 28 12.21 10.52 -16.53
C ALA A 28 10.81 10.99 -17.01
N THR A 29 10.57 11.08 -18.32
CA THR A 29 9.40 11.80 -18.84
C THR A 29 8.34 10.92 -19.49
N SER A 30 8.70 9.78 -20.05
CA SER A 30 7.75 8.94 -20.81
C SER A 30 8.27 7.51 -21.01
N GLY A 31 7.45 6.70 -21.65
CA GLY A 31 7.76 5.33 -22.00
C GLY A 31 7.33 4.31 -20.94
N PRO A 32 7.27 3.05 -21.32
CA PRO A 32 6.87 1.98 -20.41
C PRO A 32 7.90 1.77 -19.30
N LEU A 33 7.41 1.38 -18.11
CA LEU A 33 8.20 0.95 -16.97
C LEU A 33 7.88 -0.51 -16.68
N SER A 34 8.86 -1.23 -16.17
CA SER A 34 8.62 -2.54 -15.58
C SER A 34 8.54 -2.45 -14.06
N VAL A 35 7.75 -3.32 -13.45
CA VAL A 35 7.67 -3.41 -11.99
C VAL A 35 9.05 -3.71 -11.38
N ASN A 36 9.88 -4.50 -12.06
CA ASN A 36 11.22 -4.84 -11.56
C ASN A 36 12.16 -3.62 -11.51
N GLU A 37 12.08 -2.72 -12.49
CA GLU A 37 12.86 -1.46 -12.48
C GLU A 37 12.45 -0.58 -11.30
N LEU A 38 11.15 -0.49 -11.01
CA LEU A 38 10.63 0.32 -9.91
C LEU A 38 10.91 -0.29 -8.54
N SER A 39 10.96 -1.63 -8.43
CA SER A 39 11.12 -2.33 -7.15
C SER A 39 12.43 -2.02 -6.42
N SER A 40 13.40 -1.38 -7.08
CA SER A 40 14.64 -0.90 -6.45
C SER A 40 14.42 0.30 -5.53
N PHE A 41 13.35 1.08 -5.72
CA PHE A 41 13.11 2.31 -4.96
C PHE A 41 11.67 2.56 -4.50
N ASP A 42 10.69 1.78 -4.99
CA ASP A 42 9.26 1.96 -4.68
C ASP A 42 8.73 1.05 -3.56
N GLN A 43 9.58 0.18 -3.02
CA GLN A 43 9.24 -0.71 -1.90
C GLN A 43 9.60 -0.01 -0.58
N LEU A 44 8.65 0.75 -0.03
CA LEU A 44 8.86 1.55 1.19
C LEU A 44 8.66 0.72 2.48
N HIS A 45 9.13 -0.53 2.48
CA HIS A 45 9.05 -1.45 3.60
C HIS A 45 10.29 -2.37 3.66
N TYR A 46 10.41 -3.20 4.69
CA TYR A 46 11.56 -4.10 4.85
C TYR A 46 11.49 -5.30 3.89
N HIS A 47 12.66 -5.83 3.55
CA HIS A 47 12.84 -7.02 2.70
C HIS A 47 12.29 -6.89 1.26
N GLY A 48 11.81 -5.72 0.85
CA GLY A 48 11.39 -5.46 -0.52
C GLY A 48 10.42 -6.51 -1.06
N THR A 49 10.60 -6.93 -2.30
CA THR A 49 9.70 -7.91 -2.94
C THR A 49 9.68 -9.29 -2.28
N GLN A 50 10.71 -9.65 -1.48
CA GLN A 50 10.73 -10.94 -0.77
C GLN A 50 9.64 -11.03 0.30
N ALA A 51 9.35 -9.94 1.00
CA ALA A 51 8.24 -9.89 1.96
C ALA A 51 6.89 -10.13 1.27
N ILE A 52 6.72 -9.55 0.08
CA ILE A 52 5.50 -9.71 -0.70
C ILE A 52 5.38 -11.16 -1.23
N ASP A 53 6.47 -11.75 -1.72
CA ASP A 53 6.49 -13.16 -2.14
C ASP A 53 6.13 -14.11 -0.99
N PHE A 54 6.60 -13.80 0.23
CA PHE A 54 6.20 -14.55 1.42
C PHE A 54 4.68 -14.46 1.67
N ALA A 55 4.10 -13.26 1.61
CA ALA A 55 2.67 -13.06 1.77
C ALA A 55 1.86 -13.78 0.68
N ILE A 56 2.29 -13.69 -0.58
CA ILE A 56 1.66 -14.40 -1.72
C ILE A 56 1.58 -15.90 -1.42
N LYS A 57 2.70 -16.49 -1.02
CA LYS A 57 2.78 -17.92 -0.71
C LYS A 57 1.94 -18.29 0.52
N LYS A 58 2.05 -17.50 1.59
CA LYS A 58 1.38 -17.76 2.87
C LYS A 58 -0.14 -17.72 2.76
N LEU A 59 -0.67 -16.81 1.95
CA LEU A 59 -2.09 -16.54 1.79
C LEU A 59 -2.68 -17.12 0.50
N ASN A 60 -1.88 -17.85 -0.30
CA ASN A 60 -2.29 -18.41 -1.59
C ASN A 60 -2.90 -17.36 -2.53
N ILE A 61 -2.31 -16.14 -2.56
CA ILE A 61 -2.79 -15.04 -3.40
C ILE A 61 -2.69 -15.42 -4.87
N ASN A 62 -3.75 -15.20 -5.62
CA ASN A 62 -3.84 -15.54 -7.04
C ASN A 62 -4.77 -14.57 -7.80
N HIS A 63 -4.99 -14.83 -9.09
CA HIS A 63 -5.79 -13.97 -9.96
C HIS A 63 -7.25 -13.77 -9.55
N LYS A 64 -7.79 -14.63 -8.65
CA LYS A 64 -9.16 -14.50 -8.10
C LYS A 64 -9.18 -13.64 -6.84
N SER A 65 -8.03 -13.33 -6.28
CA SER A 65 -7.93 -12.52 -5.05
C SER A 65 -8.36 -11.09 -5.32
N LYS A 66 -9.15 -10.55 -4.40
CA LYS A 66 -9.48 -9.14 -4.31
C LYS A 66 -8.76 -8.59 -3.08
N ILE A 67 -7.82 -7.72 -3.31
CA ILE A 67 -6.92 -7.24 -2.26
C ILE A 67 -7.17 -5.75 -2.00
N LEU A 68 -7.18 -5.34 -0.74
CA LEU A 68 -7.05 -3.93 -0.38
C LEU A 68 -5.74 -3.74 0.38
N GLU A 69 -4.94 -2.78 -0.07
CA GLU A 69 -3.71 -2.33 0.58
C GLU A 69 -3.95 -1.04 1.34
N ILE A 70 -3.62 -1.02 2.64
CA ILE A 70 -3.77 0.14 3.51
C ILE A 70 -2.42 0.83 3.68
N GLY A 71 -2.32 2.10 3.25
CA GLY A 71 -1.08 2.86 3.23
C GLY A 71 -0.15 2.40 2.12
N SER A 72 -0.60 2.54 0.87
CA SER A 72 0.10 1.98 -0.29
C SER A 72 1.34 2.77 -0.73
N GLY A 73 1.56 3.96 -0.17
CA GLY A 73 2.69 4.82 -0.53
C GLY A 73 2.79 5.04 -2.04
N LEU A 74 3.93 4.73 -2.61
CA LEU A 74 4.17 4.81 -4.06
C LEU A 74 3.51 3.68 -4.87
N GLY A 75 2.74 2.79 -4.24
CA GLY A 75 2.05 1.67 -4.90
C GLY A 75 2.97 0.53 -5.33
N GLY A 76 4.18 0.45 -4.81
CA GLY A 76 5.16 -0.59 -5.15
C GLY A 76 4.64 -2.00 -4.88
N PRO A 77 4.23 -2.33 -3.64
CA PRO A 77 3.68 -3.65 -3.32
C PRO A 77 2.43 -3.97 -4.14
N ALA A 78 1.50 -3.01 -4.33
CA ALA A 78 0.30 -3.20 -5.14
C ALA A 78 0.65 -3.61 -6.58
N ARG A 79 1.58 -2.89 -7.24
CA ARG A 79 2.03 -3.24 -8.60
C ARG A 79 2.68 -4.61 -8.65
N TYR A 80 3.53 -4.92 -7.67
CA TYR A 80 4.20 -6.22 -7.61
C TYR A 80 3.20 -7.37 -7.44
N LEU A 81 2.24 -7.23 -6.49
CA LEU A 81 1.15 -8.19 -6.28
C LEU A 81 0.36 -8.41 -7.56
N ALA A 82 -0.11 -7.33 -8.21
CA ALA A 82 -0.88 -7.42 -9.44
C ALA A 82 -0.10 -8.10 -10.57
N LYS A 83 1.17 -7.72 -10.77
CA LYS A 83 2.03 -8.31 -11.80
C LYS A 83 2.31 -9.79 -11.56
N LYS A 84 2.56 -10.16 -10.31
CA LYS A 84 2.97 -11.52 -9.93
C LYS A 84 1.82 -12.51 -9.94
N THR A 85 0.63 -12.08 -9.53
CA THR A 85 -0.50 -12.96 -9.24
C THR A 85 -1.70 -12.79 -10.17
N GLY A 86 -1.79 -11.64 -10.86
CA GLY A 86 -2.97 -11.25 -11.63
C GLY A 86 -4.16 -10.79 -10.78
N ALA A 87 -3.99 -10.66 -9.46
CA ALA A 87 -5.02 -10.17 -8.54
C ALA A 87 -5.47 -8.75 -8.87
N ASN A 88 -6.68 -8.38 -8.40
CA ASN A 88 -7.17 -7.01 -8.43
C ASN A 88 -6.87 -6.36 -7.08
N ILE A 89 -6.26 -5.18 -7.12
CA ILE A 89 -5.79 -4.46 -5.94
C ILE A 89 -6.50 -3.11 -5.85
N THR A 90 -7.06 -2.80 -4.68
CA THR A 90 -7.44 -1.44 -4.28
C THR A 90 -6.37 -0.92 -3.34
N ALA A 91 -5.64 0.11 -3.74
CA ALA A 91 -4.50 0.66 -3.01
C ALA A 91 -4.88 2.02 -2.43
N VAL A 92 -4.92 2.12 -1.09
CA VAL A 92 -5.34 3.34 -0.38
C VAL A 92 -4.11 4.08 0.15
N GLU A 93 -4.00 5.35 -0.21
CA GLU A 93 -2.94 6.23 0.27
C GLU A 93 -3.52 7.56 0.78
N LEU A 94 -3.00 8.01 1.93
CA LEU A 94 -3.44 9.25 2.57
C LEU A 94 -2.85 10.50 1.91
N GLN A 95 -1.57 10.43 1.52
CA GLN A 95 -0.85 11.57 0.96
C GLN A 95 -1.07 11.68 -0.56
N GLU A 96 -1.60 12.83 -0.99
CA GLU A 96 -1.96 13.08 -2.37
C GLU A 96 -0.77 12.97 -3.33
N ASP A 97 0.40 13.51 -2.96
CA ASP A 97 1.61 13.45 -3.79
C ASP A 97 2.13 12.01 -4.00
N HIS A 98 2.03 11.15 -2.98
CA HIS A 98 2.34 9.72 -3.11
C HIS A 98 1.31 9.00 -3.97
N HIS A 99 0.02 9.28 -3.74
CA HIS A 99 -1.06 8.74 -4.55
C HIS A 99 -0.88 9.08 -6.04
N ASP A 100 -0.61 10.35 -6.36
CA ASP A 100 -0.44 10.80 -7.75
C ASP A 100 0.77 10.13 -8.41
N ALA A 101 1.88 10.01 -7.69
CA ALA A 101 3.04 9.25 -8.15
C ALA A 101 2.71 7.77 -8.36
N ALA A 102 1.95 7.15 -7.45
CA ALA A 102 1.54 5.76 -7.56
C ALA A 102 0.67 5.52 -8.81
N VAL A 103 -0.33 6.39 -9.06
CA VAL A 103 -1.17 6.36 -10.26
C VAL A 103 -0.31 6.48 -11.53
N TYR A 104 0.58 7.48 -11.57
CA TYR A 104 1.48 7.70 -12.70
C TYR A 104 2.37 6.48 -12.99
N LEU A 105 3.02 5.92 -11.96
CA LEU A 105 3.88 4.76 -12.11
C LEU A 105 3.09 3.51 -12.54
N THR A 106 1.90 3.31 -11.98
CA THR A 106 1.04 2.15 -12.29
C THR A 106 0.58 2.18 -13.74
N LYS A 107 0.18 3.34 -14.24
CA LYS A 107 -0.18 3.53 -15.65
C LYS A 107 1.00 3.25 -16.59
N ARG A 108 2.20 3.70 -16.25
CA ARG A 108 3.42 3.41 -17.03
C ARG A 108 3.82 1.93 -17.01
N CYS A 109 3.41 1.19 -15.97
CA CYS A 109 3.57 -0.27 -15.91
C CYS A 109 2.45 -1.04 -16.64
N ASN A 110 1.45 -0.34 -17.22
CA ASN A 110 0.27 -0.95 -17.84
C ASN A 110 -0.49 -1.88 -16.88
N LEU A 111 -0.65 -1.44 -15.63
CA LEU A 111 -1.33 -2.16 -14.55
C LEU A 111 -2.56 -1.43 -14.00
N ASP A 112 -2.97 -0.34 -14.63
CA ASP A 112 -4.12 0.49 -14.24
C ASP A 112 -5.46 -0.26 -14.31
N SER A 113 -5.56 -1.32 -15.12
CA SER A 113 -6.72 -2.24 -15.12
C SER A 113 -6.73 -3.22 -13.95
N LYS A 114 -5.65 -3.32 -13.18
CA LYS A 114 -5.47 -4.27 -12.06
C LYS A 114 -5.29 -3.60 -10.71
N VAL A 115 -4.78 -2.38 -10.70
CA VAL A 115 -4.52 -1.61 -9.47
C VAL A 115 -5.30 -0.30 -9.55
N GLU A 116 -6.30 -0.19 -8.70
CA GLU A 116 -7.07 1.02 -8.45
C GLU A 116 -6.44 1.76 -7.27
N HIS A 117 -6.07 3.03 -7.46
CA HIS A 117 -5.55 3.88 -6.39
C HIS A 117 -6.64 4.81 -5.87
N ILE A 118 -6.77 4.89 -4.55
CA ILE A 118 -7.71 5.78 -3.86
C ILE A 118 -6.93 6.68 -2.90
N CYS A 119 -7.05 8.01 -3.09
CA CYS A 119 -6.49 8.99 -2.17
C CYS A 119 -7.47 9.24 -1.02
N GLY A 120 -7.05 9.04 0.22
CA GLY A 120 -7.86 9.38 1.37
C GLY A 120 -7.52 8.63 2.65
N ASP A 121 -8.16 9.08 3.73
CA ASP A 121 -8.05 8.44 5.03
C ASP A 121 -8.87 7.14 5.07
N PHE A 122 -8.20 6.01 5.19
CA PHE A 122 -8.86 4.69 5.31
C PHE A 122 -9.95 4.65 6.38
N LEU A 123 -9.80 5.40 7.46
CA LEU A 123 -10.82 5.47 8.52
C LEU A 123 -12.09 6.24 8.13
N GLN A 124 -12.05 7.02 7.06
CA GLN A 124 -13.19 7.83 6.58
C GLN A 124 -13.77 7.32 5.27
N LEU A 125 -13.01 6.52 4.52
CA LEU A 125 -13.47 5.93 3.28
C LEU A 125 -14.47 4.81 3.55
N GLU A 126 -15.41 4.66 2.64
CA GLU A 126 -16.40 3.58 2.66
C GLU A 126 -16.06 2.52 1.63
N PHE A 127 -16.06 1.27 2.06
CA PHE A 127 -15.79 0.10 1.22
C PHE A 127 -16.93 -0.91 1.31
N PRO A 128 -17.17 -1.70 0.26
CA PRO A 128 -18.18 -2.74 0.29
C PRO A 128 -17.88 -3.79 1.37
N LYS A 129 -18.90 -4.14 2.16
CA LYS A 129 -18.79 -5.20 3.18
C LYS A 129 -18.55 -6.56 2.54
N ASN A 130 -17.81 -7.42 3.22
CA ASN A 130 -17.54 -8.80 2.78
C ASN A 130 -17.03 -8.88 1.32
N HIS A 131 -16.15 -7.95 0.94
CA HIS A 131 -15.73 -7.81 -0.46
C HIS A 131 -14.31 -8.33 -0.72
N TYR A 132 -13.36 -7.99 0.16
CA TYR A 132 -11.96 -8.34 -0.04
C TYR A 132 -11.64 -9.72 0.51
N THR A 133 -10.83 -10.48 -0.23
CA THR A 133 -10.32 -11.78 0.22
C THR A 133 -9.08 -11.63 1.10
N VAL A 134 -8.31 -10.56 0.85
CA VAL A 134 -7.09 -10.25 1.58
C VAL A 134 -7.01 -8.75 1.81
N LEU A 135 -6.63 -8.36 3.01
CA LEU A 135 -6.12 -7.03 3.32
C LEU A 135 -4.62 -7.13 3.56
N VAL A 136 -3.86 -6.15 3.09
CA VAL A 136 -2.43 -6.05 3.34
C VAL A 136 -2.06 -4.66 3.83
N SER A 137 -1.00 -4.58 4.63
CA SER A 137 -0.37 -3.31 4.99
C SER A 137 1.11 -3.51 5.29
N TRP A 138 1.94 -2.62 4.76
CA TRP A 138 3.38 -2.68 4.82
C TRP A 138 3.92 -1.41 5.49
N LEU A 139 4.28 -1.49 6.79
CA LEU A 139 4.81 -0.39 7.61
C LEU A 139 3.95 0.88 7.59
N ALA A 140 2.63 0.74 7.61
CA ALA A 140 1.72 1.89 7.54
C ALA A 140 0.76 2.01 8.72
N LEU A 141 0.38 0.89 9.35
CA LEU A 141 -0.66 0.92 10.37
C LEU A 141 -0.24 1.68 11.62
N TYR A 142 1.05 1.71 11.95
CA TYR A 142 1.54 2.46 13.12
C TYR A 142 1.27 3.97 13.03
N HIS A 143 1.02 4.50 11.83
CA HIS A 143 0.60 5.88 11.63
C HIS A 143 -0.91 6.12 11.87
N ILE A 144 -1.73 5.06 11.96
CA ILE A 144 -3.19 5.19 12.12
C ILE A 144 -3.54 5.16 13.62
N PRO A 145 -4.00 6.28 14.22
CA PRO A 145 -4.15 6.39 15.67
C PRO A 145 -5.32 5.57 16.24
N ASN A 146 -6.44 5.48 15.54
CA ASN A 146 -7.64 4.80 16.03
C ASN A 146 -7.65 3.31 15.65
N ARG A 147 -6.87 2.50 16.38
CA ARG A 147 -6.72 1.06 16.13
C ARG A 147 -8.03 0.29 16.18
N LYS A 148 -8.92 0.64 17.11
CA LYS A 148 -10.22 -0.03 17.24
C LYS A 148 -11.08 0.18 15.99
N LYS A 149 -11.18 1.44 15.53
CA LYS A 149 -11.92 1.77 14.30
C LYS A 149 -11.27 1.10 13.08
N LEU A 150 -9.94 1.13 13.00
CA LEU A 150 -9.19 0.46 11.94
C LEU A 150 -9.56 -1.02 11.85
N LEU A 151 -9.45 -1.76 12.96
CA LEU A 151 -9.73 -3.20 12.97
C LEU A 151 -11.20 -3.51 12.67
N ASN A 152 -12.13 -2.70 13.19
CA ASN A 152 -13.55 -2.87 12.87
C ASN A 152 -13.81 -2.67 11.36
N ASN A 153 -13.25 -1.63 10.76
CA ASN A 153 -13.36 -1.40 9.32
C ASN A 153 -12.77 -2.58 8.53
N CYS A 154 -11.61 -3.10 8.94
CA CYS A 154 -10.99 -4.25 8.30
C CYS A 154 -11.89 -5.50 8.37
N ILE A 155 -12.47 -5.79 9.54
CA ILE A 155 -13.38 -6.93 9.73
C ILE A 155 -14.62 -6.78 8.83
N ASP A 156 -15.20 -5.59 8.76
CA ASP A 156 -16.44 -5.35 8.00
C ASP A 156 -16.26 -5.58 6.49
N ILE A 157 -15.10 -5.23 5.94
CA ILE A 157 -14.83 -5.30 4.50
C ILE A 157 -14.23 -6.63 4.05
N LEU A 158 -13.64 -7.40 4.99
CA LEU A 158 -13.14 -8.74 4.70
C LEU A 158 -14.30 -9.72 4.49
N LYS A 159 -14.10 -10.63 3.54
CA LYS A 159 -14.98 -11.78 3.40
C LYS A 159 -14.87 -12.70 4.63
N PRO A 160 -15.91 -13.52 4.93
CA PRO A 160 -15.70 -14.68 5.76
C PRO A 160 -14.50 -15.48 5.23
N ASP A 161 -13.63 -15.94 6.10
CA ASP A 161 -12.36 -16.62 5.77
C ASP A 161 -11.31 -15.74 5.03
N GLY A 162 -11.55 -14.42 4.95
CA GLY A 162 -10.56 -13.48 4.46
C GLY A 162 -9.39 -13.30 5.44
N HIS A 163 -8.26 -12.85 4.93
CA HIS A 163 -7.03 -12.71 5.71
C HIS A 163 -6.58 -11.26 5.77
N PHE A 164 -6.04 -10.85 6.92
CA PHE A 164 -5.34 -9.59 7.07
C PHE A 164 -3.86 -9.86 7.36
N TYR A 165 -3.00 -9.49 6.42
CA TYR A 165 -1.54 -9.57 6.53
C TYR A 165 -0.96 -8.21 6.85
N VAL A 166 -0.15 -8.15 7.89
CA VAL A 166 0.48 -6.91 8.36
C VAL A 166 1.98 -7.14 8.53
N GLU A 167 2.78 -6.26 7.94
CA GLU A 167 4.17 -6.05 8.31
C GLU A 167 4.27 -4.70 8.99
N ASP A 168 4.63 -4.67 10.27
CA ASP A 168 4.69 -3.43 11.04
C ASP A 168 5.65 -3.56 12.22
N PHE A 169 5.93 -2.45 12.90
CA PHE A 169 6.74 -2.44 14.10
C PHE A 169 6.03 -3.13 15.26
N ALA A 170 6.77 -3.98 15.97
CA ALA A 170 6.35 -4.54 17.23
C ALA A 170 7.27 -4.01 18.35
N PHE A 171 6.67 -3.48 19.40
CA PHE A 171 7.40 -2.99 20.56
C PHE A 171 7.44 -4.09 21.63
N PHE A 172 8.63 -4.39 22.13
CA PHE A 172 8.83 -5.43 23.17
C PHE A 172 8.42 -4.97 24.59
N LYS A 173 8.23 -3.67 24.79
CA LYS A 173 7.76 -3.10 26.03
C LYS A 173 6.70 -2.04 25.75
N PRO A 174 5.71 -1.85 26.65
CA PRO A 174 4.85 -0.68 26.60
C PRO A 174 5.70 0.59 26.60
N PHE A 175 5.22 1.65 25.93
CA PHE A 175 5.79 2.97 26.15
C PHE A 175 5.51 3.36 27.60
N ASP A 176 6.55 3.78 28.32
CA ASP A 176 6.34 4.44 29.60
C ASP A 176 5.65 5.78 29.29
N ASP A 177 4.52 6.02 29.95
CA ASP A 177 3.81 7.32 29.92
C ASP A 177 4.68 8.34 30.68
N ASN A 178 5.70 8.92 30.04
CA ASN A 178 6.49 10.05 30.55
C ASN A 178 6.13 11.32 29.78
#